data_46dec15ef62eed6cf32de115631d0693
#
_entry.id   46dec15ef62eed6cf32de115631d0693
#
_cell.length_a   1.000
_cell.length_b   1.000
_cell.length_c   1.000
_cell.angle_alpha   90.00
_cell.angle_beta   90.00
_cell.angle_gamma   90.00
#
_symmetry.space_group_name_H-M   'P 1'
#
loop_
_entity.id
_entity.type
_entity.pdbx_description
1 polymer ?
#
loop_
_entity_poly.entity_id
_entity_poly.type
_entity_poly.pdbx_seq_one_letter_code
_entity_poly.pdbx_strand_id
1 'polypeptide(L)'
;MEKIESIVITLARLANASEEETKKLIEKYSTMSEIEIIKDLSMLSYRMFSSNEGFYNYALTLIKSINPKKCPPISEMKAILNNIYSNTPDNNTNLEANHKLVSETLDNFTTMFNEANIDYYIVGALPCFIKTGQPLFRYHDDIDIMINENDIEKVKELVEICGYTFHDDRYPSVDRYKEMEKNKPPHLVLAQHPEDDFHLGFFCFRREEDKSVTMREYSHHLENDKVVVDVLERRTTPEGTKARYDDTPTEYMHTTFKTSTVESVYHIKSYTKRPKDLTDMKKLEQYIDKEKLAIIEANPQEQVTLTNVTNQEIVNGIKRI
;
A
#
# COMPACT_ATOMS: atom_id res chain seq x y z
N MET A 1 -16.67 4.24 31.62
CA MET A 1 -17.40 4.37 30.34
C MET A 1 -17.13 5.73 29.68
N GLU A 2 -17.51 6.86 30.28
CA GLU A 2 -17.30 8.21 29.68
C GLU A 2 -15.88 8.49 29.20
N LYS A 3 -14.87 8.05 29.93
CA LYS A 3 -13.48 8.23 29.55
C LYS A 3 -13.10 7.41 28.31
N ILE A 4 -13.58 6.16 28.23
CA ILE A 4 -13.34 5.29 27.07
C ILE A 4 -14.02 5.87 25.83
N GLU A 5 -15.27 6.30 25.99
CA GLU A 5 -16.05 6.93 24.93
C GLU A 5 -15.34 8.18 24.37
N SER A 6 -14.84 9.07 25.27
CA SER A 6 -14.06 10.24 24.87
C SER A 6 -12.80 9.88 24.09
N ILE A 7 -12.09 8.83 24.49
CA ILE A 7 -10.90 8.34 23.78
C ILE A 7 -11.27 7.79 22.40
N VAL A 8 -12.33 6.99 22.32
CA VAL A 8 -12.83 6.42 21.05
C VAL A 8 -13.21 7.54 20.09
N ILE A 9 -13.96 8.55 20.55
CA ILE A 9 -14.34 9.71 19.73
C ILE A 9 -13.10 10.45 19.22
N THR A 10 -12.10 10.66 20.09
CA THR A 10 -10.86 11.35 19.71
C THR A 10 -10.08 10.55 18.67
N LEU A 11 -9.90 9.24 18.86
CA LEU A 11 -9.20 8.36 17.92
C LEU A 11 -9.96 8.25 16.59
N ALA A 12 -11.29 8.15 16.64
CA ALA A 12 -12.15 8.12 15.44
C ALA A 12 -12.03 9.42 14.63
N ARG A 13 -11.98 10.58 15.28
CA ARG A 13 -11.76 11.87 14.60
C ARG A 13 -10.38 11.94 13.95
N LEU A 14 -9.32 11.52 14.64
CA LEU A 14 -7.97 11.45 14.09
C LEU A 14 -7.89 10.52 12.87
N ALA A 15 -8.72 9.49 12.86
CA ALA A 15 -8.85 8.52 11.78
C ALA A 15 -9.81 8.97 10.66
N ASN A 16 -10.43 10.15 10.78
CA ASN A 16 -11.52 10.61 9.91
C ASN A 16 -12.68 9.61 9.77
N ALA A 17 -12.98 8.86 10.82
CA ALA A 17 -14.12 7.96 10.84
C ALA A 17 -15.44 8.75 10.86
N SER A 18 -16.47 8.21 10.21
CA SER A 18 -17.80 8.78 10.20
C SER A 18 -18.47 8.71 11.60
N GLU A 19 -19.50 9.49 11.81
CA GLU A 19 -20.29 9.45 13.06
C GLU A 19 -20.90 8.04 13.28
N GLU A 20 -21.32 7.38 12.22
CA GLU A 20 -21.91 6.03 12.28
C GLU A 20 -20.88 4.98 12.69
N GLU A 21 -19.68 5.04 12.13
CA GLU A 21 -18.55 4.14 12.50
C GLU A 21 -18.13 4.40 13.96
N THR A 22 -18.04 5.67 14.35
CA THR A 22 -17.73 6.05 15.74
C THR A 22 -18.77 5.48 16.71
N LYS A 23 -20.06 5.58 16.38
CA LYS A 23 -21.13 5.02 17.17
C LYS A 23 -21.05 3.50 17.29
N LYS A 24 -20.78 2.79 16.19
CA LYS A 24 -20.57 1.34 16.19
C LYS A 24 -19.40 0.92 17.08
N LEU A 25 -18.30 1.67 17.06
CA LEU A 25 -17.16 1.44 17.96
C LEU A 25 -17.53 1.62 19.44
N ILE A 26 -18.26 2.69 19.78
CA ILE A 26 -18.72 2.94 21.16
C ILE A 26 -19.64 1.81 21.62
N GLU A 27 -20.58 1.40 20.80
CA GLU A 27 -21.48 0.27 21.08
C GLU A 27 -20.71 -1.03 21.29
N LYS A 28 -19.73 -1.34 20.43
CA LYS A 28 -18.83 -2.49 20.56
C LYS A 28 -18.12 -2.49 21.91
N TYR A 29 -17.52 -1.35 22.27
CA TYR A 29 -16.71 -1.26 23.50
C TYR A 29 -17.55 -1.18 24.77
N SER A 30 -18.83 -0.86 24.71
CA SER A 30 -19.72 -0.88 25.86
C SER A 30 -19.89 -2.26 26.50
N THR A 31 -19.61 -3.32 25.74
CA THR A 31 -19.76 -4.73 26.15
C THR A 31 -18.44 -5.43 26.48
N MET A 32 -17.31 -4.75 26.30
CA MET A 32 -15.98 -5.33 26.47
C MET A 32 -15.33 -4.94 27.82
N SER A 33 -14.43 -5.77 28.31
CA SER A 33 -13.60 -5.42 29.46
C SER A 33 -12.54 -4.37 29.09
N GLU A 34 -12.05 -3.59 30.08
CA GLU A 34 -10.99 -2.60 29.84
C GLU A 34 -9.75 -3.18 29.14
N ILE A 35 -9.37 -4.41 29.47
CA ILE A 35 -8.19 -5.08 28.88
C ILE A 35 -8.44 -5.39 27.39
N GLU A 36 -9.63 -5.88 27.07
CA GLU A 36 -10.03 -6.15 25.68
C GLU A 36 -10.10 -4.86 24.87
N ILE A 37 -10.66 -3.79 25.46
CA ILE A 37 -10.71 -2.46 24.82
C ILE A 37 -9.30 -1.94 24.56
N ILE A 38 -8.40 -1.99 25.53
CA ILE A 38 -7.00 -1.56 25.39
C ILE A 38 -6.32 -2.33 24.28
N LYS A 39 -6.49 -3.65 24.23
CA LYS A 39 -5.93 -4.51 23.20
C LYS A 39 -6.47 -4.14 21.81
N ASP A 40 -7.78 -4.07 21.66
CA ASP A 40 -8.43 -3.79 20.38
C ASP A 40 -8.11 -2.39 19.86
N LEU A 41 -8.18 -1.35 20.73
CA LEU A 41 -7.79 0.01 20.36
C LEU A 41 -6.30 0.12 20.01
N SER A 42 -5.43 -0.62 20.69
CA SER A 42 -4.00 -0.63 20.38
C SER A 42 -3.76 -1.24 19.01
N MET A 43 -4.43 -2.34 18.66
CA MET A 43 -4.37 -2.99 17.36
C MET A 43 -4.91 -2.07 16.27
N LEU A 44 -6.06 -1.44 16.51
CA LEU A 44 -6.65 -0.49 15.58
C LEU A 44 -5.72 0.72 15.36
N SER A 45 -5.18 1.30 16.44
CA SER A 45 -4.25 2.43 16.35
C SER A 45 -2.97 2.09 15.61
N TYR A 46 -2.48 0.86 15.74
CA TYR A 46 -1.36 0.37 14.95
C TYR A 46 -1.67 0.41 13.46
N ARG A 47 -2.81 -0.17 13.05
CA ARG A 47 -3.25 -0.19 11.65
C ARG A 47 -3.41 1.22 11.07
N MET A 48 -3.95 2.14 11.84
CA MET A 48 -4.33 3.46 11.36
C MET A 48 -3.19 4.49 11.40
N PHE A 49 -2.32 4.42 12.41
CA PHE A 49 -1.37 5.50 12.71
C PHE A 49 0.10 5.07 12.69
N SER A 50 0.43 3.79 12.50
CA SER A 50 1.82 3.32 12.56
C SER A 50 2.75 3.96 11.52
N SER A 51 2.20 4.51 10.44
CA SER A 51 2.94 5.29 9.45
C SER A 51 3.21 6.75 9.85
N ASN A 52 2.58 7.24 10.93
CA ASN A 52 2.76 8.59 11.47
C ASN A 52 3.11 8.50 12.95
N GLU A 53 4.40 8.59 13.28
CA GLU A 53 4.89 8.36 14.63
C GLU A 53 4.27 9.30 15.67
N GLY A 54 4.01 10.55 15.32
CA GLY A 54 3.39 11.52 16.22
C GLY A 54 1.97 11.11 16.61
N PHE A 55 1.13 10.81 15.64
CA PHE A 55 -0.24 10.35 15.89
C PHE A 55 -0.28 8.98 16.57
N TYR A 56 0.63 8.10 16.22
CA TYR A 56 0.72 6.79 16.86
C TYR A 56 1.08 6.88 18.33
N ASN A 57 2.09 7.71 18.67
CA ASN A 57 2.47 7.97 20.06
C ASN A 57 1.32 8.60 20.86
N TYR A 58 0.61 9.55 20.26
CA TYR A 58 -0.55 10.19 20.89
C TYR A 58 -1.68 9.18 21.13
N ALA A 59 -2.01 8.36 20.14
CA ALA A 59 -3.02 7.31 20.28
C ALA A 59 -2.69 6.33 21.41
N LEU A 60 -1.47 5.83 21.47
CA LEU A 60 -1.03 4.93 22.53
C LEU A 60 -1.05 5.61 23.91
N THR A 61 -0.75 6.91 23.97
CA THR A 61 -0.85 7.69 25.23
C THR A 61 -2.29 7.78 25.73
N LEU A 62 -3.25 8.05 24.81
CA LEU A 62 -4.67 8.05 25.14
C LEU A 62 -5.13 6.67 25.63
N ILE A 63 -4.77 5.60 24.92
CA ILE A 63 -5.15 4.23 25.26
C ILE A 63 -4.56 3.84 26.63
N LYS A 64 -3.29 4.16 26.89
CA LYS A 64 -2.65 3.91 28.17
C LYS A 64 -3.38 4.60 29.32
N SER A 65 -3.99 5.76 29.07
CA SER A 65 -4.74 6.49 30.10
C SER A 65 -6.00 5.77 30.54
N ILE A 66 -6.54 4.79 29.79
CA ILE A 66 -7.69 3.97 30.20
C ILE A 66 -7.38 3.28 31.52
N ASN A 67 -6.25 2.59 31.60
CA ASN A 67 -5.77 1.97 32.82
C ASN A 67 -4.23 2.00 32.91
N PRO A 68 -3.62 3.08 33.41
CA PRO A 68 -2.16 3.24 33.44
C PRO A 68 -1.41 2.13 34.21
N LYS A 69 -2.07 1.48 35.17
CA LYS A 69 -1.47 0.41 35.99
C LYS A 69 -1.40 -0.93 35.23
N LYS A 70 -2.29 -1.14 34.27
CA LYS A 70 -2.38 -2.39 33.49
C LYS A 70 -1.72 -2.28 32.10
N CYS A 71 -1.35 -1.08 31.69
CA CYS A 71 -0.69 -0.84 30.43
C CYS A 71 0.82 -0.72 30.62
N PRO A 72 1.62 -1.44 29.83
CA PRO A 72 3.07 -1.26 29.83
C PRO A 72 3.49 0.14 29.34
N PRO A 73 4.77 0.50 29.45
CA PRO A 73 5.32 1.70 28.82
C PRO A 73 5.02 1.75 27.31
N ILE A 74 4.87 2.93 26.73
CA ILE A 74 4.53 3.09 25.30
C ILE A 74 5.54 2.40 24.39
N SER A 75 6.84 2.45 24.74
CA SER A 75 7.90 1.75 24.01
C SER A 75 7.71 0.24 24.01
N GLU A 76 7.27 -0.33 25.13
CA GLU A 76 6.97 -1.76 25.25
C GLU A 76 5.66 -2.12 24.51
N MET A 77 4.63 -1.27 24.57
CA MET A 77 3.41 -1.45 23.78
C MET A 77 3.73 -1.47 22.28
N LYS A 78 4.56 -0.55 21.80
CA LYS A 78 5.04 -0.54 20.43
C LYS A 78 5.80 -1.82 20.07
N ALA A 79 6.70 -2.26 20.94
CA ALA A 79 7.47 -3.47 20.71
C ALA A 79 6.58 -4.73 20.63
N ILE A 80 5.56 -4.82 21.50
CA ILE A 80 4.56 -5.91 21.47
C ILE A 80 3.76 -5.86 20.16
N LEU A 81 3.25 -4.70 19.77
CA LEU A 81 2.47 -4.55 18.54
C LEU A 81 3.32 -4.83 17.31
N ASN A 82 4.55 -4.31 17.28
CA ASN A 82 5.50 -4.60 16.21
C ASN A 82 5.78 -6.11 16.12
N ASN A 83 5.93 -6.79 17.26
CA ASN A 83 6.15 -8.23 17.29
C ASN A 83 4.91 -9.00 16.81
N ILE A 84 3.72 -8.60 17.25
CA ILE A 84 2.46 -9.18 16.78
C ILE A 84 2.34 -9.04 15.26
N TYR A 85 2.47 -7.83 14.71
CA TYR A 85 2.32 -7.57 13.29
C TYR A 85 3.50 -8.06 12.43
N SER A 86 4.67 -8.30 13.04
CA SER A 86 5.79 -8.91 12.34
C SER A 86 5.75 -10.43 12.30
N ASN A 87 5.08 -11.04 13.28
CA ASN A 87 5.12 -12.49 13.52
C ASN A 87 3.74 -13.16 13.49
N THR A 88 2.65 -12.38 13.48
CA THR A 88 1.30 -12.94 13.48
C THR A 88 0.53 -12.39 12.29
N PRO A 89 -0.03 -13.26 11.45
CA PRO A 89 -1.12 -12.87 10.55
C PRO A 89 -2.28 -12.36 11.41
N ASP A 90 -3.09 -11.49 10.85
CA ASP A 90 -4.36 -11.09 11.47
C ASP A 90 -5.06 -12.32 12.03
N ASN A 91 -5.57 -12.22 13.26
CA ASN A 91 -5.94 -13.30 14.18
C ASN A 91 -6.93 -14.37 13.66
N ASN A 92 -7.25 -14.42 12.38
CA ASN A 92 -8.13 -15.43 11.76
C ASN A 92 -7.64 -15.98 10.42
N THR A 93 -6.48 -15.57 9.94
CA THR A 93 -6.01 -16.02 8.62
C THR A 93 -5.00 -17.14 8.77
N ASN A 94 -5.33 -18.26 8.20
CA ASN A 94 -4.37 -19.32 7.99
C ASN A 94 -3.25 -18.79 7.07
N LEU A 95 -2.07 -18.55 7.62
CA LEU A 95 -0.91 -18.00 6.89
C LEU A 95 -0.56 -18.86 5.67
N GLU A 96 -0.69 -20.19 5.79
CA GLU A 96 -0.49 -21.11 4.68
C GLU A 96 -1.51 -20.90 3.56
N ALA A 97 -2.79 -20.71 3.90
CA ALA A 97 -3.83 -20.41 2.92
C ALA A 97 -3.60 -19.04 2.24
N ASN A 98 -3.19 -18.03 3.00
CA ASN A 98 -2.84 -16.72 2.44
C ASN A 98 -1.63 -16.82 1.50
N HIS A 99 -0.56 -17.50 1.90
CA HIS A 99 0.61 -17.68 1.04
C HIS A 99 0.28 -18.46 -0.23
N LYS A 100 -0.61 -19.45 -0.13
CA LYS A 100 -1.12 -20.18 -1.29
C LYS A 100 -1.91 -19.25 -2.22
N LEU A 101 -2.86 -18.47 -1.68
CA LEU A 101 -3.65 -17.49 -2.44
C LEU A 101 -2.74 -16.50 -3.16
N VAL A 102 -1.79 -15.88 -2.44
CA VAL A 102 -0.83 -14.93 -3.00
C VAL A 102 -0.01 -15.56 -4.12
N SER A 103 0.49 -16.78 -3.90
CA SER A 103 1.33 -17.48 -4.87
C SER A 103 0.57 -17.86 -6.13
N GLU A 104 -0.62 -18.41 -6.00
CA GLU A 104 -1.48 -18.80 -7.13
C GLU A 104 -1.96 -17.55 -7.89
N THR A 105 -2.33 -16.49 -7.20
CA THR A 105 -2.75 -15.22 -7.81
C THR A 105 -1.59 -14.58 -8.59
N LEU A 106 -0.40 -14.54 -7.99
CA LEU A 106 0.79 -14.01 -8.66
C LEU A 106 1.11 -14.81 -9.93
N ASP A 107 1.15 -16.14 -9.85
CA ASP A 107 1.43 -17.02 -10.98
C ASP A 107 0.42 -16.84 -12.11
N ASN A 108 -0.87 -16.87 -11.78
CA ASN A 108 -1.95 -16.75 -12.75
C ASN A 108 -1.94 -15.38 -13.46
N PHE A 109 -1.92 -14.29 -12.71
CA PHE A 109 -2.00 -12.95 -13.32
C PHE A 109 -0.72 -12.59 -14.09
N THR A 110 0.45 -12.97 -13.59
CA THR A 110 1.69 -12.70 -14.36
C THR A 110 1.76 -13.53 -15.63
N THR A 111 1.25 -14.75 -15.63
CA THR A 111 1.09 -15.55 -16.87
C THR A 111 0.19 -14.84 -17.88
N MET A 112 -1.00 -14.41 -17.44
CA MET A 112 -1.96 -13.70 -18.31
C MET A 112 -1.41 -12.36 -18.81
N PHE A 113 -0.71 -11.62 -17.97
CA PHE A 113 -0.10 -10.33 -18.36
C PHE A 113 1.01 -10.53 -19.38
N ASN A 114 1.81 -11.58 -19.24
CA ASN A 114 2.84 -11.92 -20.23
C ASN A 114 2.22 -12.30 -21.58
N GLU A 115 1.19 -13.14 -21.59
CA GLU A 115 0.46 -13.54 -22.80
C GLU A 115 -0.20 -12.35 -23.50
N ALA A 116 -0.72 -11.38 -22.74
CA ALA A 116 -1.32 -10.15 -23.24
C ALA A 116 -0.29 -9.07 -23.61
N ASN A 117 1.01 -9.32 -23.43
CA ASN A 117 2.10 -8.36 -23.61
C ASN A 117 1.89 -7.04 -22.84
N ILE A 118 1.47 -7.14 -21.59
CA ILE A 118 1.35 -5.99 -20.68
C ILE A 118 2.74 -5.62 -20.17
N ASP A 119 3.04 -4.31 -20.15
CA ASP A 119 4.29 -3.81 -19.53
C ASP A 119 4.06 -3.52 -18.06
N TYR A 120 4.66 -4.33 -17.18
CA TYR A 120 4.46 -4.25 -15.73
C TYR A 120 5.70 -4.65 -14.93
N TYR A 121 5.68 -4.30 -13.64
CA TYR A 121 6.62 -4.79 -12.62
C TYR A 121 5.84 -5.20 -11.38
N ILE A 122 6.18 -6.33 -10.79
CA ILE A 122 5.75 -6.66 -9.43
C ILE A 122 6.63 -5.88 -8.48
N VAL A 123 6.02 -5.11 -7.56
CA VAL A 123 6.74 -4.21 -6.65
C VAL A 123 6.47 -4.54 -5.19
N GLY A 124 7.02 -3.77 -4.26
CA GLY A 124 6.90 -4.07 -2.84
C GLY A 124 7.87 -5.15 -2.36
N ALA A 125 7.64 -5.68 -1.16
CA ALA A 125 8.56 -6.65 -0.53
C ALA A 125 8.41 -8.08 -1.08
N LEU A 126 7.21 -8.45 -1.53
CA LEU A 126 6.89 -9.80 -2.01
C LEU A 126 7.89 -10.31 -3.06
N PRO A 127 8.11 -9.58 -4.19
CA PRO A 127 9.04 -10.06 -5.22
C PRO A 127 10.48 -10.12 -4.71
N CYS A 128 10.86 -9.28 -3.75
CA CYS A 128 12.20 -9.32 -3.15
C CYS A 128 12.43 -10.62 -2.38
N PHE A 129 11.45 -11.10 -1.62
CA PHE A 129 11.57 -12.37 -0.92
C PHE A 129 11.63 -13.54 -1.90
N ILE A 130 10.81 -13.52 -2.95
CA ILE A 130 10.86 -14.54 -4.01
C ILE A 130 12.24 -14.56 -4.67
N LYS A 131 12.73 -13.41 -5.11
CA LYS A 131 14.02 -13.28 -5.80
C LYS A 131 15.22 -13.69 -4.94
N THR A 132 15.15 -13.47 -3.65
CA THR A 132 16.21 -13.85 -2.69
C THR A 132 16.04 -15.26 -2.12
N GLY A 133 15.04 -16.03 -2.57
CA GLY A 133 14.75 -17.40 -2.12
C GLY A 133 14.27 -17.48 -0.68
N GLN A 134 13.78 -16.36 -0.13
CA GLN A 134 13.24 -16.36 1.22
C GLN A 134 11.77 -16.80 1.23
N PRO A 135 11.33 -17.57 2.23
CA PRO A 135 9.93 -17.90 2.38
C PRO A 135 9.12 -16.66 2.71
N LEU A 136 7.87 -16.63 2.26
CA LEU A 136 6.89 -15.66 2.77
C LEU A 136 6.72 -15.91 4.27
N PHE A 137 6.82 -14.88 5.07
CA PHE A 137 6.82 -15.00 6.54
C PHE A 137 5.73 -14.21 7.23
N ARG A 138 4.97 -13.41 6.49
CA ARG A 138 3.86 -12.60 6.99
C ARG A 138 2.66 -12.70 6.06
N TYR A 139 1.53 -12.25 6.56
CA TYR A 139 0.32 -12.09 5.77
C TYR A 139 0.48 -11.01 4.71
N HIS A 140 -0.09 -11.25 3.53
CA HIS A 140 -0.18 -10.31 2.43
C HIS A 140 -1.65 -10.13 2.05
N ASP A 141 -2.17 -8.93 2.22
CA ASP A 141 -3.52 -8.51 1.85
C ASP A 141 -3.60 -7.99 0.42
N ASP A 142 -2.44 -7.78 -0.19
CA ASP A 142 -2.30 -7.24 -1.54
C ASP A 142 -1.12 -7.84 -2.33
N ILE A 143 -1.17 -7.61 -3.64
CA ILE A 143 0.00 -7.67 -4.52
C ILE A 143 0.12 -6.30 -5.19
N ASP A 144 1.23 -5.63 -4.93
CA ASP A 144 1.54 -4.34 -5.53
C ASP A 144 2.13 -4.51 -6.94
N ILE A 145 1.53 -3.88 -7.94
CA ILE A 145 1.90 -3.99 -9.35
C ILE A 145 2.06 -2.59 -9.95
N MET A 146 3.22 -2.28 -10.49
CA MET A 146 3.36 -1.14 -11.40
C MET A 146 2.93 -1.54 -12.79
N ILE A 147 2.03 -0.77 -13.40
CA ILE A 147 1.48 -1.06 -14.72
C ILE A 147 1.61 0.16 -15.64
N ASN A 148 1.96 -0.09 -16.90
CA ASN A 148 1.94 0.96 -17.91
C ASN A 148 0.51 1.47 -18.10
N GLU A 149 0.31 2.78 -18.02
CA GLU A 149 -1.03 3.39 -18.14
C GLU A 149 -1.76 3.04 -19.44
N ASN A 150 -1.01 2.77 -20.51
CA ASN A 150 -1.59 2.35 -21.79
C ASN A 150 -2.19 0.93 -21.75
N ASP A 151 -1.86 0.12 -20.76
CA ASP A 151 -2.32 -1.26 -20.63
C ASP A 151 -3.48 -1.44 -19.65
N ILE A 152 -3.93 -0.37 -18.98
CA ILE A 152 -4.96 -0.46 -17.92
C ILE A 152 -6.26 -1.09 -18.42
N GLU A 153 -6.74 -0.76 -19.62
CA GLU A 153 -7.96 -1.36 -20.16
C GLU A 153 -7.81 -2.87 -20.39
N LYS A 154 -6.66 -3.32 -20.87
CA LYS A 154 -6.38 -4.76 -21.00
C LYS A 154 -6.35 -5.46 -19.65
N VAL A 155 -5.72 -4.81 -18.65
CA VAL A 155 -5.68 -5.34 -17.28
C VAL A 155 -7.08 -5.47 -16.71
N LYS A 156 -7.91 -4.44 -16.89
CA LYS A 156 -9.33 -4.48 -16.47
C LYS A 156 -10.04 -5.70 -17.06
N GLU A 157 -9.96 -5.88 -18.39
CA GLU A 157 -10.59 -7.04 -19.06
C GLU A 157 -10.12 -8.37 -18.45
N LEU A 158 -8.82 -8.52 -18.20
CA LEU A 158 -8.25 -9.75 -17.68
C LEU A 158 -8.68 -10.03 -16.23
N VAL A 159 -8.66 -9.03 -15.37
CA VAL A 159 -9.04 -9.23 -13.96
C VAL A 159 -10.54 -9.46 -13.80
N GLU A 160 -11.38 -8.80 -14.63
CA GLU A 160 -12.83 -9.00 -14.63
C GLU A 160 -13.23 -10.40 -15.14
N ILE A 161 -12.53 -10.95 -16.14
CA ILE A 161 -12.71 -12.34 -16.59
C ILE A 161 -12.42 -13.33 -15.43
N CYS A 162 -11.47 -13.00 -14.56
CA CYS A 162 -11.16 -13.81 -13.37
C CYS A 162 -12.13 -13.57 -12.20
N GLY A 163 -13.18 -12.78 -12.38
CA GLY A 163 -14.19 -12.51 -11.35
C GLY A 163 -13.81 -11.40 -10.36
N TYR A 164 -12.70 -10.73 -10.55
CA TYR A 164 -12.32 -9.59 -9.71
C TYR A 164 -13.16 -8.36 -10.07
N THR A 165 -13.45 -7.52 -9.08
CA THR A 165 -14.08 -6.22 -9.31
C THR A 165 -12.99 -5.18 -9.56
N PHE A 166 -12.97 -4.59 -10.75
CA PHE A 166 -12.01 -3.57 -11.11
C PHE A 166 -12.51 -2.16 -10.75
N HIS A 167 -11.64 -1.38 -10.12
CA HIS A 167 -11.89 0.02 -9.75
C HIS A 167 -10.79 0.91 -10.33
N ASP A 168 -11.18 1.83 -11.20
CA ASP A 168 -10.31 2.90 -11.72
C ASP A 168 -10.85 4.25 -11.25
N ASP A 169 -10.36 4.71 -10.12
CA ASP A 169 -10.77 5.94 -9.48
C ASP A 169 -9.80 7.11 -9.74
N ARG A 170 -8.99 7.04 -10.80
CA ARG A 170 -8.06 8.13 -11.18
C ARG A 170 -8.80 9.40 -11.58
N TYR A 171 -9.97 9.25 -12.20
CA TYR A 171 -10.82 10.36 -12.66
C TYR A 171 -12.27 10.14 -12.24
N PRO A 172 -12.57 10.28 -10.95
CA PRO A 172 -13.90 9.97 -10.43
C PRO A 172 -14.91 11.06 -10.82
N SER A 173 -16.18 10.66 -10.94
CA SER A 173 -17.30 11.63 -10.92
C SER A 173 -17.40 12.30 -9.54
N VAL A 174 -18.13 13.41 -9.46
CA VAL A 174 -18.35 14.11 -8.17
C VAL A 174 -18.98 13.18 -7.12
N ASP A 175 -19.95 12.35 -7.53
CA ASP A 175 -20.63 11.43 -6.62
C ASP A 175 -19.65 10.33 -6.18
N ARG A 176 -18.86 9.79 -7.10
CA ARG A 176 -17.83 8.78 -6.78
C ARG A 176 -16.74 9.35 -5.89
N TYR A 177 -16.27 10.58 -6.13
CA TYR A 177 -15.31 11.27 -5.26
C TYR A 177 -15.82 11.36 -3.82
N LYS A 178 -17.08 11.78 -3.62
CA LYS A 178 -17.69 11.85 -2.28
C LYS A 178 -17.79 10.49 -1.59
N GLU A 179 -17.99 9.43 -2.35
CA GLU A 179 -17.97 8.06 -1.83
C GLU A 179 -16.56 7.62 -1.44
N MET A 180 -15.57 7.90 -2.29
CA MET A 180 -14.15 7.60 -2.03
C MET A 180 -13.63 8.32 -0.78
N GLU A 181 -13.98 9.60 -0.57
CA GLU A 181 -13.58 10.35 0.63
C GLU A 181 -14.06 9.67 1.92
N LYS A 182 -15.20 8.99 1.89
CA LYS A 182 -15.72 8.25 3.05
C LYS A 182 -14.94 6.95 3.28
N ASN A 183 -14.59 6.25 2.23
CA ASN A 183 -14.06 4.89 2.29
C ASN A 183 -12.53 4.81 2.15
N LYS A 184 -11.86 5.88 1.66
CA LYS A 184 -10.40 5.99 1.48
C LYS A 184 -9.75 4.71 0.97
N PRO A 185 -9.97 4.31 -0.30
CA PRO A 185 -9.36 3.12 -0.85
C PRO A 185 -7.82 3.23 -0.80
N PRO A 186 -7.09 2.14 -0.53
CA PRO A 186 -5.64 2.15 -0.43
C PRO A 186 -4.96 2.47 -1.77
N HIS A 187 -5.61 2.12 -2.90
CA HIS A 187 -5.16 2.38 -4.26
C HIS A 187 -6.28 3.00 -5.08
N LEU A 188 -5.92 3.90 -6.01
CA LEU A 188 -6.88 4.51 -6.94
C LEU A 188 -7.21 3.59 -8.12
N VAL A 189 -6.34 2.63 -8.41
CA VAL A 189 -6.60 1.55 -9.37
C VAL A 189 -6.35 0.24 -8.67
N LEU A 190 -7.38 -0.58 -8.58
CA LEU A 190 -7.26 -1.88 -7.93
C LEU A 190 -8.25 -2.90 -8.51
N ALA A 191 -7.94 -4.18 -8.29
CA ALA A 191 -8.85 -5.28 -8.54
C ALA A 191 -9.10 -6.06 -7.26
N GLN A 192 -10.34 -6.03 -6.77
CA GLN A 192 -10.76 -6.68 -5.54
C GLN A 192 -11.13 -8.13 -5.82
N HIS A 193 -10.60 -9.05 -4.99
CA HIS A 193 -10.97 -10.47 -5.03
C HIS A 193 -12.46 -10.66 -4.73
N PRO A 194 -13.17 -11.60 -5.41
CA PRO A 194 -14.61 -11.76 -5.25
C PRO A 194 -15.04 -12.30 -3.88
N GLU A 195 -14.19 -13.03 -3.18
CA GLU A 195 -14.54 -13.77 -1.96
C GLU A 195 -13.65 -13.43 -0.74
N ASP A 196 -12.64 -12.55 -0.91
CA ASP A 196 -11.66 -12.23 0.13
C ASP A 196 -11.36 -10.73 0.14
N ASP A 197 -10.83 -10.21 1.24
CA ASP A 197 -10.32 -8.83 1.34
C ASP A 197 -9.00 -8.61 0.57
N PHE A 198 -8.53 -9.64 -0.12
CA PHE A 198 -7.33 -9.60 -0.93
C PHE A 198 -7.54 -8.79 -2.22
N HIS A 199 -6.54 -8.03 -2.62
CA HIS A 199 -6.62 -7.24 -3.84
C HIS A 199 -5.28 -7.13 -4.60
N LEU A 200 -5.37 -6.75 -5.87
CA LEU A 200 -4.24 -6.31 -6.68
C LEU A 200 -4.25 -4.79 -6.67
N GLY A 201 -3.19 -4.17 -6.14
CA GLY A 201 -3.02 -2.73 -6.14
C GLY A 201 -2.16 -2.28 -7.32
N PHE A 202 -2.64 -1.33 -8.12
CA PHE A 202 -1.94 -0.88 -9.31
C PHE A 202 -1.38 0.53 -9.13
N PHE A 203 -0.07 0.68 -9.38
CA PHE A 203 0.62 1.95 -9.52
C PHE A 203 0.85 2.23 -11.00
N CYS A 204 0.44 3.41 -11.46
CA CYS A 204 0.56 3.76 -12.86
C CYS A 204 1.96 4.27 -13.19
N PHE A 205 2.50 3.85 -14.33
CA PHE A 205 3.72 4.43 -14.86
C PHE A 205 3.63 4.65 -16.37
N ARG A 206 4.49 5.51 -16.86
CA ARG A 206 4.78 5.69 -18.28
C ARG A 206 6.26 5.43 -18.52
N ARG A 207 6.56 4.73 -19.63
CA ARG A 207 7.93 4.59 -20.09
C ARG A 207 8.24 5.71 -21.08
N GLU A 208 9.32 6.43 -20.83
CA GLU A 208 9.79 7.51 -21.69
C GLU A 208 10.63 6.95 -22.88
N GLU A 209 10.89 7.80 -23.89
CA GLU A 209 11.67 7.39 -25.08
C GLU A 209 13.09 6.93 -24.73
N ASP A 210 13.72 7.53 -23.72
CA ASP A 210 15.03 7.17 -23.21
C ASP A 210 15.04 5.94 -22.28
N LYS A 211 13.88 5.25 -22.16
CA LYS A 211 13.62 4.10 -21.30
C LYS A 211 13.55 4.43 -19.79
N SER A 212 13.64 5.68 -19.41
CA SER A 212 13.33 6.06 -18.04
C SER A 212 11.85 5.83 -17.71
N VAL A 213 11.55 5.76 -16.41
CA VAL A 213 10.19 5.52 -15.90
C VAL A 213 9.70 6.77 -15.18
N THR A 214 8.51 7.20 -15.55
CA THR A 214 7.75 8.23 -14.83
C THR A 214 6.58 7.56 -14.11
N MET A 215 6.62 7.54 -12.78
CA MET A 215 5.48 7.08 -11.97
C MET A 215 4.47 8.21 -11.81
N ARG A 216 3.20 7.85 -11.66
CA ARG A 216 2.10 8.80 -11.47
C ARG A 216 1.27 8.45 -10.25
N GLU A 217 1.08 9.46 -9.42
CA GLU A 217 0.18 9.45 -8.28
C GLU A 217 -0.92 10.49 -8.52
N TYR A 218 -2.14 10.20 -8.10
CA TYR A 218 -3.31 11.03 -8.35
C TYR A 218 -3.84 11.57 -7.02
N SER A 219 -4.12 12.86 -6.98
CA SER A 219 -4.75 13.53 -5.86
C SER A 219 -6.01 14.26 -6.35
N HIS A 220 -7.05 14.25 -5.55
CA HIS A 220 -8.34 14.80 -5.93
C HIS A 220 -8.80 15.86 -4.93
N HIS A 221 -9.43 16.93 -5.43
CA HIS A 221 -10.14 17.89 -4.61
C HIS A 221 -11.35 18.45 -5.36
N LEU A 222 -12.31 19.01 -4.61
CA LEU A 222 -13.46 19.69 -5.22
C LEU A 222 -13.17 21.17 -5.42
N GLU A 223 -13.40 21.67 -6.62
CA GLU A 223 -13.38 23.08 -6.96
C GLU A 223 -14.60 23.43 -7.82
N ASN A 224 -15.43 24.37 -7.34
CA ASN A 224 -16.65 24.82 -8.05
C ASN A 224 -17.56 23.65 -8.51
N ASP A 225 -17.84 22.70 -7.62
CA ASP A 225 -18.62 21.50 -7.87
C ASP A 225 -18.06 20.56 -8.98
N LYS A 226 -16.76 20.64 -9.22
CA LYS A 226 -16.03 19.74 -10.13
C LYS A 226 -14.92 19.04 -9.38
N VAL A 227 -14.64 17.81 -9.76
CA VAL A 227 -13.45 17.10 -9.28
C VAL A 227 -12.25 17.58 -10.09
N VAL A 228 -11.31 18.19 -9.40
CA VAL A 228 -10.00 18.52 -9.95
C VAL A 228 -9.04 17.40 -9.61
N VAL A 229 -8.26 16.98 -10.60
CA VAL A 229 -7.25 15.93 -10.45
C VAL A 229 -5.88 16.56 -10.60
N ASP A 230 -5.07 16.41 -9.56
CA ASP A 230 -3.66 16.75 -9.59
C ASP A 230 -2.86 15.45 -9.77
N VAL A 231 -1.95 15.43 -10.72
CA VAL A 231 -1.06 14.30 -10.97
C VAL A 231 0.33 14.67 -10.50
N LEU A 232 0.87 13.92 -9.55
CA LEU A 232 2.27 13.98 -9.16
C LEU A 232 3.06 12.99 -10.01
N GLU A 233 3.89 13.51 -10.89
CA GLU A 233 4.87 12.70 -11.63
C GLU A 233 6.18 12.61 -10.85
N ARG A 234 6.65 11.38 -10.66
CA ARG A 234 7.98 11.07 -10.14
C ARG A 234 8.82 10.52 -11.28
N ARG A 235 9.69 11.37 -11.83
CA ARG A 235 10.54 11.05 -12.98
C ARG A 235 11.88 10.53 -12.51
N THR A 236 12.31 9.42 -13.10
CA THR A 236 13.65 8.87 -12.89
C THR A 236 14.55 9.19 -14.09
N THR A 237 15.86 9.23 -13.88
CA THR A 237 16.83 9.16 -14.98
C THR A 237 16.90 7.73 -15.53
N PRO A 238 17.42 7.50 -16.75
CA PRO A 238 17.64 6.13 -17.26
C PRO A 238 18.49 5.29 -16.30
N GLU A 239 19.53 5.86 -15.70
CA GLU A 239 20.38 5.19 -14.70
C GLU A 239 19.61 4.88 -13.42
N GLY A 240 18.86 5.85 -12.89
CA GLY A 240 18.00 5.67 -11.74
C GLY A 240 16.90 4.64 -11.97
N THR A 241 16.34 4.56 -13.18
CA THR A 241 15.37 3.54 -13.58
C THR A 241 16.01 2.16 -13.52
N LYS A 242 17.18 1.98 -14.16
CA LYS A 242 17.91 0.70 -14.17
C LYS A 242 18.33 0.24 -12.77
N ALA A 243 18.60 1.17 -11.88
CA ALA A 243 18.93 0.83 -10.49
C ALA A 243 17.67 0.44 -9.67
N ARG A 244 16.48 1.00 -9.99
CA ARG A 244 15.24 0.77 -9.24
C ARG A 244 14.44 -0.42 -9.74
N TYR A 245 14.50 -0.72 -11.03
CA TYR A 245 13.69 -1.76 -11.67
C TYR A 245 14.58 -2.75 -12.40
N ASP A 246 14.25 -4.03 -12.26
CA ASP A 246 14.97 -5.11 -12.92
C ASP A 246 14.13 -5.66 -14.09
N ASP A 247 14.59 -5.39 -15.30
CA ASP A 247 13.96 -5.91 -16.51
C ASP A 247 14.33 -7.38 -16.77
N THR A 248 15.29 -7.95 -16.01
CA THR A 248 15.61 -9.38 -16.08
C THR A 248 14.46 -10.17 -15.45
N PRO A 249 13.81 -11.06 -16.21
CA PRO A 249 12.69 -11.82 -15.65
C PRO A 249 13.11 -12.68 -14.46
N THR A 250 12.33 -12.63 -13.40
CA THR A 250 12.44 -13.52 -12.24
C THR A 250 11.54 -14.73 -12.50
N GLU A 251 12.08 -15.94 -12.49
CA GLU A 251 11.31 -17.17 -12.58
C GLU A 251 10.56 -17.44 -11.30
N TYR A 252 9.29 -17.81 -11.42
CA TYR A 252 8.44 -18.16 -10.28
C TYR A 252 7.34 -19.12 -10.71
N MET A 253 7.22 -20.28 -10.06
CA MET A 253 6.25 -21.33 -10.38
C MET A 253 6.22 -21.64 -11.89
N HIS A 254 5.17 -21.23 -12.60
CA HIS A 254 4.99 -21.51 -14.04
C HIS A 254 5.20 -20.27 -14.92
N THR A 255 5.61 -19.16 -14.34
CA THR A 255 5.70 -17.85 -15.01
C THR A 255 7.02 -17.14 -14.75
N THR A 256 7.18 -16.00 -15.38
CA THR A 256 8.24 -15.04 -15.10
C THR A 256 7.66 -13.65 -14.96
N PHE A 257 8.32 -12.77 -14.20
CA PHE A 257 7.91 -11.38 -14.09
C PHE A 257 9.10 -10.45 -13.82
N LYS A 258 8.96 -9.19 -14.21
CA LYS A 258 9.89 -8.11 -13.88
C LYS A 258 9.60 -7.57 -12.47
N THR A 259 10.63 -7.09 -11.78
CA THR A 259 10.48 -6.64 -10.38
C THR A 259 11.12 -5.29 -10.13
N SER A 260 10.70 -4.62 -9.05
CA SER A 260 11.56 -3.65 -8.39
C SER A 260 12.81 -4.34 -7.82
N THR A 261 13.93 -3.63 -7.76
CA THR A 261 15.15 -4.16 -7.13
C THR A 261 15.03 -4.18 -5.61
N VAL A 262 15.81 -5.04 -4.97
CA VAL A 262 15.86 -5.13 -3.50
C VAL A 262 16.27 -3.78 -2.90
N GLU A 263 17.23 -3.09 -3.54
CA GLU A 263 17.71 -1.77 -3.15
C GLU A 263 16.64 -0.69 -3.24
N SER A 264 15.79 -0.74 -4.29
CA SER A 264 14.66 0.19 -4.44
C SER A 264 13.64 0.02 -3.32
N VAL A 265 13.27 -1.21 -3.01
CA VAL A 265 12.34 -1.53 -1.92
C VAL A 265 12.93 -1.13 -0.57
N TYR A 266 14.21 -1.45 -0.32
CA TYR A 266 14.91 -1.08 0.89
C TYR A 266 14.95 0.44 1.07
N HIS A 267 15.29 1.19 0.00
CA HIS A 267 15.34 2.64 0.00
C HIS A 267 13.97 3.25 0.35
N ILE A 268 12.89 2.81 -0.29
CA ILE A 268 11.52 3.29 0.02
C ILE A 268 11.18 3.00 1.49
N LYS A 269 11.42 1.79 1.97
CA LYS A 269 11.13 1.39 3.35
C LYS A 269 11.96 2.14 4.38
N SER A 270 13.14 2.64 4.02
CA SER A 270 13.98 3.47 4.90
C SER A 270 13.34 4.83 5.25
N TYR A 271 12.40 5.31 4.42
CA TYR A 271 11.63 6.53 4.68
C TYR A 271 10.29 6.24 5.37
N THR A 272 9.57 5.21 4.93
CA THR A 272 8.25 4.89 5.48
C THR A 272 8.33 4.36 6.91
N LYS A 273 9.34 3.54 7.23
CA LYS A 273 9.68 3.05 8.58
C LYS A 273 8.51 2.48 9.37
N ARG A 274 7.50 1.94 8.69
CA ARG A 274 6.43 1.20 9.36
C ARG A 274 7.04 -0.03 10.03
N PRO A 275 6.46 -0.57 11.10
CA PRO A 275 7.00 -1.77 11.76
C PRO A 275 7.24 -2.94 10.81
N LYS A 276 6.30 -3.19 9.86
CA LYS A 276 6.49 -4.20 8.82
C LYS A 276 7.69 -3.89 7.92
N ASP A 277 7.95 -2.60 7.64
CA ASP A 277 9.06 -2.18 6.80
C ASP A 277 10.42 -2.42 7.47
N LEU A 278 10.53 -2.17 8.77
CA LEU A 278 11.75 -2.44 9.53
C LEU A 278 12.07 -3.94 9.56
N THR A 279 11.06 -4.79 9.67
CA THR A 279 11.22 -6.24 9.60
C THR A 279 11.66 -6.70 8.21
N ASP A 280 11.01 -6.20 7.17
CA ASP A 280 11.35 -6.47 5.77
C ASP A 280 12.81 -6.03 5.49
N MET A 281 13.17 -4.80 5.90
CA MET A 281 14.53 -4.26 5.72
C MET A 281 15.59 -5.14 6.38
N LYS A 282 15.37 -5.57 7.64
CA LYS A 282 16.29 -6.45 8.35
C LYS A 282 16.53 -7.78 7.61
N LYS A 283 15.48 -8.32 6.97
CA LYS A 283 15.59 -9.55 6.19
C LYS A 283 16.27 -9.33 4.84
N LEU A 284 16.10 -8.16 4.23
CA LEU A 284 16.67 -7.83 2.93
C LEU A 284 18.09 -7.29 3.01
N GLU A 285 18.56 -6.77 4.16
CA GLU A 285 19.84 -6.08 4.34
C GLU A 285 21.04 -6.85 3.78
N GLN A 286 21.07 -8.17 3.96
CA GLN A 286 22.16 -9.02 3.49
C GLN A 286 22.23 -9.18 1.95
N TYR A 287 21.18 -8.79 1.25
CA TYR A 287 21.05 -8.89 -0.22
C TYR A 287 21.25 -7.56 -0.93
N ILE A 288 21.54 -6.49 -0.18
CA ILE A 288 21.72 -5.15 -0.71
C ILE A 288 23.06 -5.03 -1.43
N ASP A 289 22.98 -4.67 -2.71
CA ASP A 289 24.12 -4.14 -3.45
C ASP A 289 24.31 -2.66 -3.11
N LYS A 290 25.39 -2.36 -2.38
CA LYS A 290 25.68 -1.00 -1.90
C LYS A 290 25.97 -0.02 -3.02
N GLU A 291 26.55 -0.46 -4.13
CA GLU A 291 26.81 0.39 -5.29
C GLU A 291 25.50 0.77 -5.97
N LYS A 292 24.61 -0.20 -6.16
CA LYS A 292 23.27 0.06 -6.72
C LYS A 292 22.44 0.95 -5.80
N LEU A 293 22.49 0.75 -4.48
CA LEU A 293 21.81 1.62 -3.52
C LEU A 293 22.33 3.07 -3.61
N ALA A 294 23.67 3.25 -3.69
CA ALA A 294 24.27 4.57 -3.87
C ALA A 294 23.84 5.25 -5.17
N ILE A 295 23.66 4.49 -6.27
CA ILE A 295 23.09 5.04 -7.52
C ILE A 295 21.67 5.53 -7.29
N ILE A 296 20.84 4.77 -6.57
CA ILE A 296 19.45 5.17 -6.24
C ILE A 296 19.44 6.47 -5.43
N GLU A 297 20.31 6.60 -4.44
CA GLU A 297 20.43 7.78 -3.60
C GLU A 297 20.96 9.01 -4.36
N ALA A 298 21.90 8.79 -5.27
CA ALA A 298 22.46 9.85 -6.13
C ALA A 298 21.50 10.31 -7.25
N ASN A 299 20.50 9.49 -7.60
CA ASN A 299 19.50 9.78 -8.62
C ASN A 299 18.08 9.87 -7.99
N PRO A 300 17.82 10.92 -7.18
CA PRO A 300 16.48 11.12 -6.61
C PRO A 300 15.46 11.32 -7.75
N GLN A 301 14.21 10.93 -7.49
CA GLN A 301 13.14 11.16 -8.44
C GLN A 301 12.79 12.64 -8.49
N GLU A 302 12.81 13.22 -9.69
CA GLU A 302 12.27 14.58 -9.91
C GLU A 302 10.75 14.53 -9.72
N GLN A 303 10.22 15.44 -8.92
CA GLN A 303 8.78 15.52 -8.66
C GLN A 303 8.18 16.73 -9.39
N VAL A 304 7.16 16.49 -10.18
CA VAL A 304 6.41 17.51 -10.91
C VAL A 304 4.93 17.35 -10.63
N THR A 305 4.27 18.38 -10.15
CA THR A 305 2.82 18.38 -9.96
C THR A 305 2.15 19.06 -11.16
N LEU A 306 1.15 18.37 -11.72
CA LEU A 306 0.31 18.86 -12.81
C LEU A 306 -1.11 18.99 -12.29
N THR A 307 -1.72 20.15 -12.47
CA THR A 307 -3.07 20.47 -11.97
C THR A 307 -4.08 20.52 -13.10
N ASN A 308 -5.32 20.15 -12.83
CA ASN A 308 -6.43 20.14 -13.79
C ASN A 308 -6.18 19.27 -15.04
N VAL A 309 -5.51 18.14 -14.88
CA VAL A 309 -5.28 17.22 -15.99
C VAL A 309 -6.48 16.33 -16.26
N THR A 310 -6.66 15.94 -17.52
CA THR A 310 -7.67 15.01 -17.98
C THR A 310 -7.03 13.68 -18.38
N ASN A 311 -7.85 12.62 -18.41
CA ASN A 311 -7.41 11.32 -18.92
C ASN A 311 -6.76 11.42 -20.30
N GLN A 312 -7.37 12.20 -21.19
CA GLN A 312 -6.90 12.35 -22.56
C GLN A 312 -5.52 13.04 -22.62
N GLU A 313 -5.28 14.02 -21.75
CA GLU A 313 -3.99 14.70 -21.68
C GLU A 313 -2.89 13.75 -21.18
N ILE A 314 -3.21 12.87 -20.23
CA ILE A 314 -2.24 11.88 -19.74
C ILE A 314 -1.90 10.86 -20.81
N VAL A 315 -2.90 10.30 -21.50
CA VAL A 315 -2.68 9.31 -22.57
C VAL A 315 -1.89 9.91 -23.74
N ASN A 316 -2.19 11.16 -24.11
CA ASN A 316 -1.50 11.84 -25.21
C ASN A 316 -0.13 12.40 -24.86
N GLY A 317 0.33 12.20 -23.63
CA GLY A 317 1.55 12.81 -23.12
C GLY A 317 1.40 14.31 -22.92
N ILE A 318 1.22 14.74 -21.68
CA ILE A 318 1.08 16.14 -21.33
C ILE A 318 2.32 16.89 -21.82
N LYS A 319 2.13 17.82 -22.77
CA LYS A 319 3.21 18.70 -23.19
C LYS A 319 3.56 19.57 -21.99
N ARG A 320 4.81 19.49 -21.56
CA ARG A 320 5.36 20.32 -20.48
C ARG A 320 5.22 21.80 -20.85
N ILE A 321 4.67 22.59 -19.92
CA ILE A 321 4.84 24.04 -19.92
C ILE A 321 6.19 24.35 -19.31
#